data_eb49321b70e901181d6df75ed67a0e10
#
_entry.id   eb49321b70e901181d6df75ed67a0e10
#
_cell.length_a   1.000
_cell.length_b   1.000
_cell.length_c   1.000
_cell.angle_alpha   90.00
_cell.angle_beta   90.00
_cell.angle_gamma   90.00
#
_symmetry.space_group_name_H-M   'P 1'
#
loop_
_entity.id
_entity.type
_entity.pdbx_description
1 polymer ?
#
loop_
_entity_poly.entity_id
_entity_poly.type
_entity_poly.pdbx_seq_one_letter_code
_entity_poly.pdbx_strand_id
1 'polypeptide(L)'
;MSKWSSTEWKALCSGEACPICLSGKPFGIVAELNATYLTSSPNSPMRGYCCLVLKRHAVELYDLSADEACLLMRDLQRVSKIVQEITGAVKLNYEIHGNTIPHLHLHLFPRYKGDPFEDGSINTKVTRQSPYGDKEFESFRRTLQARLSED
;
A
#
# COMPACT_ATOMS: atom_id res chain seq x y z
N MET A 1 -25.52 9.71 13.09
CA MET A 1 -24.26 10.40 13.49
C MET A 1 -23.16 9.91 12.57
N SER A 2 -22.27 10.79 12.09
CA SER A 2 -21.17 10.39 11.20
C SER A 2 -20.15 9.51 11.93
N LYS A 3 -19.64 8.47 11.25
CA LYS A 3 -18.55 7.62 11.74
C LYS A 3 -17.36 8.47 12.22
N TRP A 4 -17.02 9.51 11.48
CA TRP A 4 -15.86 10.37 11.75
C TRP A 4 -15.97 11.28 12.98
N SER A 5 -17.16 11.37 13.59
CA SER A 5 -17.38 12.07 14.86
C SER A 5 -17.47 11.12 16.07
N SER A 6 -17.35 9.80 15.86
CA SER A 6 -17.48 8.80 16.91
C SER A 6 -16.26 8.73 17.82
N THR A 7 -16.43 8.25 19.04
CA THR A 7 -15.33 7.94 19.96
C THR A 7 -14.40 6.88 19.39
N GLU A 8 -14.97 5.90 18.69
CA GLU A 8 -14.23 4.83 18.01
C GLU A 8 -13.28 5.41 16.94
N TRP A 9 -13.76 6.35 16.10
CA TRP A 9 -12.90 7.00 15.13
C TRP A 9 -11.75 7.77 15.77
N LYS A 10 -12.03 8.49 16.86
CA LYS A 10 -10.99 9.20 17.62
C LYS A 10 -9.92 8.26 18.17
N ALA A 11 -10.32 7.11 18.72
CA ALA A 11 -9.40 6.09 19.20
C ALA A 11 -8.56 5.45 18.07
N LEU A 12 -9.13 5.30 16.88
CA LEU A 12 -8.38 4.89 15.68
C LEU A 12 -7.33 5.95 15.27
N CYS A 13 -7.74 7.24 15.25
CA CYS A 13 -6.84 8.34 14.89
C CYS A 13 -5.72 8.56 15.92
N SER A 14 -5.96 8.31 17.20
CA SER A 14 -4.92 8.40 18.23
C SER A 14 -3.94 7.21 18.22
N GLY A 15 -4.25 6.16 17.48
CA GLY A 15 -3.49 4.92 17.46
C GLY A 15 -3.90 3.91 18.54
N GLU A 16 -4.69 4.33 19.55
CA GLU A 16 -5.13 3.48 20.66
C GLU A 16 -5.90 2.23 20.19
N ALA A 17 -6.80 2.40 19.22
CA ALA A 17 -7.57 1.32 18.63
C ALA A 17 -7.07 0.93 17.22
N CYS A 18 -5.94 1.46 16.78
CA CYS A 18 -5.42 1.15 15.45
C CYS A 18 -4.98 -0.32 15.36
N PRO A 19 -5.56 -1.12 14.46
CA PRO A 19 -5.22 -2.55 14.37
C PRO A 19 -3.76 -2.81 13.98
N ILE A 20 -3.14 -1.91 13.22
CA ILE A 20 -1.73 -2.01 12.82
C ILE A 20 -0.83 -1.78 14.03
N CYS A 21 -1.13 -0.75 14.85
CA CYS A 21 -0.37 -0.45 16.06
C CYS A 21 -0.51 -1.55 17.12
N LEU A 22 -1.72 -2.06 17.31
CA LEU A 22 -2.00 -3.14 18.26
C LEU A 22 -1.31 -4.45 17.87
N SER A 23 -1.21 -4.74 16.57
CA SER A 23 -0.48 -5.90 16.05
C SER A 23 1.04 -5.68 15.96
N GLY A 24 1.51 -4.44 16.13
CA GLY A 24 2.91 -4.04 15.94
C GLY A 24 3.37 -3.94 14.50
N LYS A 25 2.65 -4.54 13.55
CA LYS A 25 2.94 -4.51 12.12
C LYS A 25 1.70 -4.88 11.28
N PRO A 26 1.64 -4.44 10.00
CA PRO A 26 0.54 -4.81 9.10
C PRO A 26 0.60 -6.29 8.69
N PHE A 27 -0.52 -6.77 8.14
CA PHE A 27 -0.59 -8.09 7.52
C PHE A 27 -0.01 -8.08 6.10
N GLY A 28 0.50 -9.23 5.63
CA GLY A 28 0.94 -9.40 4.24
C GLY A 28 2.25 -8.73 3.89
N ILE A 29 3.17 -8.61 4.85
CA ILE A 29 4.49 -7.98 4.63
C ILE A 29 5.29 -8.76 3.58
N VAL A 30 5.78 -8.03 2.59
CA VAL A 30 6.72 -8.48 1.57
C VAL A 30 8.14 -8.08 1.95
N ALA A 31 8.32 -6.85 2.42
CA ALA A 31 9.62 -6.32 2.85
C ALA A 31 9.45 -5.24 3.92
N GLU A 32 10.47 -5.07 4.73
CA GLU A 32 10.64 -3.93 5.62
C GLU A 32 11.61 -2.94 4.97
N LEU A 33 11.18 -1.69 4.83
CA LEU A 33 11.95 -0.60 4.23
C LEU A 33 12.38 0.41 5.28
N ASN A 34 12.84 1.61 4.87
CA ASN A 34 13.33 2.61 5.80
C ASN A 34 12.23 3.15 6.72
N ALA A 35 11.18 3.73 6.15
CA ALA A 35 10.05 4.31 6.88
C ALA A 35 8.81 3.43 6.88
N THR A 36 8.74 2.44 5.99
CA THR A 36 7.52 1.68 5.71
C THR A 36 7.70 0.17 5.77
N TYR A 37 6.57 -0.53 5.96
CA TYR A 37 6.41 -1.92 5.57
C TYR A 37 5.77 -1.98 4.18
N LEU A 38 6.39 -2.70 3.28
CA LEU A 38 5.78 -3.03 1.99
C LEU A 38 4.90 -4.26 2.16
N THR A 39 3.62 -4.12 1.82
CA THR A 39 2.65 -5.21 1.86
C THR A 39 2.08 -5.48 0.47
N SER A 40 1.60 -6.70 0.24
CA SER A 40 0.84 -7.08 -0.94
C SER A 40 -0.10 -8.24 -0.59
N SER A 41 -1.12 -8.45 -1.43
CA SER A 41 -2.11 -9.51 -1.22
C SER A 41 -2.55 -10.10 -2.56
N PRO A 42 -2.82 -11.42 -2.64
CA PRO A 42 -3.39 -12.03 -3.83
C PRO A 42 -4.81 -11.54 -4.12
N ASN A 43 -5.53 -11.09 -3.09
CA ASN A 43 -6.90 -10.56 -3.19
C ASN A 43 -6.89 -9.04 -3.40
N SER A 44 -6.06 -8.56 -4.28
CA SER A 44 -5.91 -7.16 -4.61
C SER A 44 -6.70 -6.79 -5.88
N PRO A 45 -7.07 -5.51 -6.05
CA PRO A 45 -7.85 -5.08 -7.21
C PRO A 45 -7.06 -5.17 -8.53
N MET A 46 -5.74 -5.07 -8.47
CA MET A 46 -4.88 -5.07 -9.64
C MET A 46 -3.65 -5.96 -9.40
N ARG A 47 -3.23 -6.65 -10.46
CA ARG A 47 -2.00 -7.43 -10.47
C ARG A 47 -0.80 -6.52 -10.17
N GLY A 48 0.09 -6.95 -9.28
CA GLY A 48 1.24 -6.16 -8.85
C GLY A 48 0.92 -5.07 -7.83
N TYR A 49 -0.33 -5.00 -7.33
CA TYR A 49 -0.69 -4.08 -6.27
C TYR A 49 0.20 -4.26 -5.04
N CYS A 50 0.63 -3.14 -4.50
CA CYS A 50 1.36 -3.04 -3.24
C CYS A 50 0.81 -1.90 -2.38
N CYS A 51 1.09 -1.97 -1.09
CA CYS A 51 0.80 -0.89 -0.16
C CYS A 51 2.01 -0.64 0.73
N LEU A 52 2.42 0.61 0.83
CA LEU A 52 3.45 1.06 1.77
C LEU A 52 2.76 1.57 3.02
N VAL A 53 2.97 0.90 4.14
CA VAL A 53 2.38 1.23 5.44
C VAL A 53 3.44 1.86 6.32
N LEU A 54 3.23 3.07 6.79
CA LEU A 54 4.20 3.76 7.66
C LEU A 54 4.44 2.93 8.93
N LYS A 55 5.69 2.86 9.39
CA LYS A 55 6.04 2.06 10.58
C LYS A 55 5.45 2.62 11.86
N ARG A 56 5.55 3.95 12.07
CA ARG A 56 4.91 4.59 13.20
C ARG A 56 3.48 5.03 12.87
N HIS A 57 2.69 5.25 13.87
CA HIS A 57 1.36 5.82 13.68
C HIS A 57 1.46 7.28 13.26
N ALA A 58 0.82 7.61 12.16
CA ALA A 58 0.47 8.95 11.71
C ALA A 58 -0.81 8.83 10.90
N VAL A 59 -1.61 9.87 10.85
CA VAL A 59 -2.87 9.87 10.09
C VAL A 59 -2.69 10.57 8.77
N GLU A 60 -2.05 11.75 8.80
CA GLU A 60 -1.92 12.63 7.66
C GLU A 60 -0.44 12.84 7.26
N LEU A 61 -0.22 13.23 6.02
CA LEU A 61 1.14 13.55 5.54
C LEU A 61 1.81 14.67 6.32
N TYR A 62 1.04 15.65 6.79
CA TYR A 62 1.58 16.77 7.56
C TYR A 62 1.97 16.39 9.00
N ASP A 63 1.61 15.18 9.47
CA ASP A 63 2.09 14.63 10.75
C ASP A 63 3.54 14.13 10.68
N LEU A 64 4.12 14.09 9.48
CA LEU A 64 5.51 13.67 9.28
C LEU A 64 6.47 14.84 9.40
N SER A 65 7.64 14.58 10.00
CA SER A 65 8.77 15.48 9.85
C SER A 65 9.28 15.48 8.40
N ALA A 66 10.09 16.48 8.04
CA ALA A 66 10.69 16.55 6.70
C ALA A 66 11.55 15.31 6.38
N ASP A 67 12.30 14.81 7.36
CA ASP A 67 13.15 13.63 7.20
C ASP A 67 12.32 12.36 7.02
N GLU A 68 11.23 12.18 7.79
CA GLU A 68 10.31 11.06 7.63
C GLU A 68 9.62 11.09 6.26
N ALA A 69 9.16 12.25 5.82
CA ALA A 69 8.55 12.42 4.50
C ALA A 69 9.56 12.08 3.37
N CYS A 70 10.82 12.48 3.55
CA CYS A 70 11.90 12.13 2.61
C CYS A 70 12.14 10.62 2.55
N LEU A 71 12.20 9.95 3.70
CA LEU A 71 12.37 8.48 3.76
C LEU A 71 11.17 7.74 3.15
N LEU A 72 9.95 8.18 3.46
CA LEU A 72 8.72 7.64 2.85
C LEU A 72 8.76 7.76 1.31
N MET A 73 9.16 8.93 0.81
CA MET A 73 9.26 9.15 -0.63
C MET A 73 10.34 8.30 -1.29
N ARG A 74 11.47 8.10 -0.64
CA ARG A 74 12.53 7.19 -1.13
C ARG A 74 12.06 5.74 -1.19
N ASP A 75 11.37 5.25 -0.16
CA ASP A 75 10.76 3.93 -0.15
C ASP A 75 9.79 3.79 -1.33
N LEU A 76 8.90 4.78 -1.53
CA LEU A 76 7.92 4.79 -2.61
C LEU A 76 8.58 4.78 -4.00
N GLN A 77 9.58 5.63 -4.23
CA GLN A 77 10.29 5.70 -5.51
C GLN A 77 10.97 4.37 -5.85
N ARG A 78 11.65 3.76 -4.88
CA ARG A 78 12.33 2.48 -5.05
C ARG A 78 11.36 1.37 -5.40
N VAL A 79 10.31 1.20 -4.60
CA VAL A 79 9.27 0.18 -4.83
C VAL A 79 8.57 0.39 -6.17
N SER A 80 8.22 1.63 -6.50
CA SER A 80 7.53 1.96 -7.75
C SER A 80 8.33 1.54 -8.97
N LYS A 81 9.62 1.86 -9.01
CA LYS A 81 10.50 1.48 -10.10
C LYS A 81 10.55 -0.05 -10.28
N ILE A 82 10.79 -0.77 -9.18
CA ILE A 82 10.86 -2.23 -9.21
C ILE A 82 9.53 -2.86 -9.64
N VAL A 83 8.41 -2.40 -9.07
CA VAL A 83 7.08 -2.91 -9.42
C VAL A 83 6.78 -2.68 -10.90
N GLN A 84 7.08 -1.50 -11.44
CA GLN A 84 6.87 -1.22 -12.85
C GLN A 84 7.73 -2.14 -13.75
N GLU A 85 8.99 -2.35 -13.40
CA GLU A 85 9.91 -3.22 -14.17
C GLU A 85 9.45 -4.68 -14.18
N ILE A 86 9.05 -5.24 -13.03
CA ILE A 86 8.66 -6.66 -12.93
C ILE A 86 7.25 -6.94 -13.45
N THR A 87 6.37 -5.94 -13.48
CA THR A 87 4.99 -6.11 -13.94
C THR A 87 4.75 -5.72 -15.40
N GLY A 88 5.63 -4.89 -15.97
CA GLY A 88 5.43 -4.28 -17.27
C GLY A 88 4.29 -3.25 -17.31
N ALA A 89 3.91 -2.70 -16.16
CA ALA A 89 2.85 -1.70 -16.08
C ALA A 89 3.20 -0.45 -16.89
N VAL A 90 2.23 0.09 -17.62
CA VAL A 90 2.40 1.31 -18.42
C VAL A 90 2.36 2.58 -17.58
N LYS A 91 1.71 2.50 -16.42
CA LYS A 91 1.55 3.60 -15.46
C LYS A 91 1.40 3.05 -14.05
N LEU A 92 1.72 3.83 -13.05
CA LEU A 92 1.41 3.56 -11.65
C LEU A 92 0.47 4.65 -11.12
N ASN A 93 -0.60 4.25 -10.45
CA ASN A 93 -1.43 5.16 -9.65
C ASN A 93 -1.02 5.07 -8.18
N TYR A 94 -1.01 6.21 -7.53
CA TYR A 94 -0.69 6.37 -6.11
C TYR A 94 -1.90 6.94 -5.40
N GLU A 95 -2.38 6.28 -4.36
CA GLU A 95 -3.58 6.69 -3.65
C GLU A 95 -3.33 6.66 -2.14
N ILE A 96 -3.78 7.70 -1.45
CA ILE A 96 -3.74 7.81 0.01
C ILE A 96 -5.19 8.04 0.47
N HIS A 97 -5.68 7.18 1.33
CA HIS A 97 -7.05 7.25 1.80
C HIS A 97 -7.14 7.33 3.34
N GLY A 98 -7.07 6.22 4.05
CA GLY A 98 -7.19 6.20 5.52
C GLY A 98 -8.62 6.23 6.05
N ASN A 99 -9.64 6.21 5.19
CA ASN A 99 -11.05 6.33 5.59
C ASN A 99 -11.58 5.20 6.47
N THR A 100 -10.92 4.07 6.51
CA THR A 100 -11.29 2.91 7.34
C THR A 100 -10.32 2.71 8.48
N ILE A 101 -9.04 2.75 8.19
CA ILE A 101 -7.93 2.68 9.16
C ILE A 101 -7.10 3.94 8.96
N PRO A 102 -7.23 4.96 9.83
CA PRO A 102 -6.47 6.20 9.76
C PRO A 102 -5.04 6.01 10.28
N HIS A 103 -4.29 5.15 9.60
CA HIS A 103 -2.86 4.92 9.75
C HIS A 103 -2.24 5.14 8.39
N LEU A 104 -1.33 6.06 8.25
CA LEU A 104 -0.82 6.51 6.95
C LEU A 104 -0.26 5.35 6.13
N HIS A 105 -0.86 5.15 4.98
CA HIS A 105 -0.46 4.14 4.01
C HIS A 105 -0.73 4.61 2.59
N LEU A 106 0.11 4.19 1.67
CA LEU A 106 0.05 4.55 0.26
C LEU A 106 -0.21 3.31 -0.58
N HIS A 107 -1.29 3.32 -1.32
CA HIS A 107 -1.62 2.30 -2.30
C HIS A 107 -0.87 2.56 -3.60
N LEU A 108 -0.26 1.54 -4.15
CA LEU A 108 0.43 1.54 -5.43
C LEU A 108 -0.27 0.57 -6.37
N PHE A 109 -0.93 1.10 -7.40
CA PHE A 109 -1.68 0.32 -8.38
C PHE A 109 -1.00 0.34 -9.74
N PRO A 110 -0.42 -0.78 -10.19
CA PRO A 110 0.02 -0.91 -11.57
C PRO A 110 -1.17 -0.84 -12.53
N ARG A 111 -0.98 -0.11 -13.64
CA ARG A 111 -2.01 0.08 -14.66
C ARG A 111 -1.52 -0.52 -15.98
N TYR A 112 -2.44 -1.14 -16.68
CA TYR A 112 -2.16 -1.89 -17.90
C TYR A 112 -3.00 -1.38 -19.05
N LYS A 113 -2.46 -1.49 -20.28
CA LYS A 113 -3.24 -1.18 -21.46
C LYS A 113 -4.47 -2.06 -21.54
N GLY A 114 -5.64 -1.43 -21.68
CA GLY A 114 -6.93 -2.13 -21.72
C GLY A 114 -7.44 -2.61 -20.36
N ASP A 115 -6.87 -2.14 -19.23
CA ASP A 115 -7.45 -2.44 -17.93
C ASP A 115 -8.84 -1.81 -17.78
N PRO A 116 -9.71 -2.34 -16.91
CA PRO A 116 -11.10 -1.87 -16.80
C PRO A 116 -11.25 -0.40 -16.37
N PHE A 117 -10.16 0.25 -15.97
CA PHE A 117 -10.16 1.62 -15.44
C PHE A 117 -9.20 2.53 -16.22
N GLU A 118 -8.89 2.23 -17.51
CA GLU A 118 -7.81 2.88 -18.27
C GLU A 118 -7.86 4.43 -18.21
N ASP A 119 -9.07 5.00 -18.27
CA ASP A 119 -9.27 6.47 -18.26
C ASP A 119 -9.59 7.05 -16.87
N GLY A 120 -9.51 6.27 -15.80
CA GLY A 120 -9.90 6.73 -14.47
C GLY A 120 -9.18 6.07 -13.31
N SER A 121 -9.64 6.42 -12.10
CA SER A 121 -9.17 5.81 -10.87
C SER A 121 -9.75 4.39 -10.69
N ILE A 122 -9.05 3.57 -9.95
CA ILE A 122 -9.49 2.20 -9.66
C ILE A 122 -10.70 2.20 -8.72
N ASN A 123 -11.72 1.46 -9.09
CA ASN A 123 -12.84 1.18 -8.21
C ASN A 123 -12.65 -0.19 -7.54
N THR A 124 -12.07 -0.18 -6.35
CA THR A 124 -11.79 -1.41 -5.58
C THR A 124 -13.03 -2.22 -5.21
N LYS A 125 -14.22 -1.65 -5.31
CA LYS A 125 -15.49 -2.34 -5.04
C LYS A 125 -15.93 -3.27 -6.17
N VAL A 126 -15.44 -3.04 -7.39
CA VAL A 126 -15.81 -3.81 -8.58
C VAL A 126 -14.92 -5.04 -8.74
N THR A 127 -13.67 -4.97 -8.35
CA THR A 127 -12.69 -6.06 -8.50
C THR A 127 -12.66 -6.94 -7.25
N ARG A 128 -13.47 -7.99 -7.24
CA ARG A 128 -13.56 -8.93 -6.11
C ARG A 128 -12.80 -10.24 -6.32
N GLN A 129 -12.33 -10.52 -7.54
CA GLN A 129 -11.58 -11.73 -7.86
C GLN A 129 -10.08 -11.46 -7.84
N SER A 130 -9.30 -12.45 -7.40
CA SER A 130 -7.85 -12.37 -7.48
C SER A 130 -7.42 -12.18 -8.93
N PRO A 131 -6.57 -11.20 -9.23
CA PRO A 131 -6.03 -10.99 -10.58
C PRO A 131 -4.94 -12.00 -10.95
N TYR A 132 -4.61 -12.93 -10.04
CA TYR A 132 -3.51 -13.89 -10.20
C TYR A 132 -4.04 -15.29 -10.48
N GLY A 133 -3.33 -16.00 -11.35
CA GLY A 133 -3.43 -17.44 -11.49
C GLY A 133 -2.67 -18.20 -10.39
N ASP A 134 -2.71 -19.53 -10.45
CA ASP A 134 -2.03 -20.40 -9.49
C ASP A 134 -0.52 -20.07 -9.42
N LYS A 135 -0.02 -19.91 -8.19
CA LYS A 135 1.40 -19.62 -7.88
C LYS A 135 1.96 -18.30 -8.42
N GLU A 136 1.17 -17.55 -9.18
CA GLU A 136 1.62 -16.32 -9.82
C GLU A 136 1.87 -15.21 -8.81
N PHE A 137 1.01 -15.07 -7.82
CA PHE A 137 1.20 -14.13 -6.72
C PHE A 137 2.49 -14.43 -5.93
N GLU A 138 2.73 -15.70 -5.64
CA GLU A 138 3.93 -16.09 -4.91
C GLU A 138 5.21 -15.84 -5.72
N SER A 139 5.16 -16.06 -7.03
CA SER A 139 6.27 -15.70 -7.94
C SER A 139 6.53 -14.20 -7.96
N PHE A 140 5.47 -13.39 -8.09
CA PHE A 140 5.56 -11.92 -7.99
C PHE A 140 6.19 -11.49 -6.66
N ARG A 141 5.71 -12.01 -5.54
CA ARG A 141 6.20 -11.69 -4.21
C ARG A 141 7.68 -12.01 -4.04
N ARG A 142 8.13 -13.18 -4.47
CA ARG A 142 9.54 -13.60 -4.43
C ARG A 142 10.43 -12.72 -5.29
N THR A 143 10.00 -12.41 -6.51
CA THR A 143 10.75 -11.53 -7.41
C THR A 143 10.90 -10.14 -6.80
N LEU A 144 9.82 -9.59 -6.24
CA LEU A 144 9.83 -8.29 -5.58
C LEU A 144 10.79 -8.29 -4.37
N GLN A 145 10.75 -9.33 -3.53
CA GLN A 145 11.66 -9.48 -2.40
C GLN A 145 13.13 -9.55 -2.84
N ALA A 146 13.43 -10.35 -3.86
CA ALA A 146 14.78 -10.49 -4.39
C ALA A 146 15.32 -9.14 -4.88
N ARG A 147 14.54 -8.43 -5.72
CA ARG A 147 14.94 -7.13 -6.25
C ARG A 147 15.15 -6.07 -5.16
N LEU A 148 14.36 -6.11 -4.09
CA LEU A 148 14.52 -5.21 -2.94
C LEU A 148 15.74 -5.56 -2.07
N SER A 149 16.32 -6.74 -2.22
CA SER A 149 17.50 -7.18 -1.47
C SER A 149 18.82 -6.94 -2.23
N GLU A 150 18.77 -6.55 -3.51
CA GLU A 150 19.94 -6.32 -4.36
C GLU A 150 20.62 -4.96 -4.14
N ASP A 151 19.98 -4.01 -3.43
CA ASP A 151 20.44 -2.66 -3.08
C ASP A 151 20.68 -2.57 -1.55
#